data_cf4f47ea218d3fda8e796143ebbcd17b
#
_entry.id   cf4f47ea218d3fda8e796143ebbcd17b
#
_cell.length_a   1.000
_cell.length_b   1.000
_cell.length_c   1.000
_cell.angle_alpha   90.00
_cell.angle_beta   90.00
_cell.angle_gamma   90.00
#
_symmetry.space_group_name_H-M   'P 1'
#
loop_
_entity.id
_entity.type
_entity.pdbx_description
1 polymer ?
#
loop_
_entity_poly.entity_id
_entity_poly.type
_entity_poly.pdbx_seq_one_letter_code
_entity_poly.pdbx_strand_id
1 'polypeptide(L)'
;YAWYHTYRPVGPEPNEQLCLTPEQQIKVRKFVVNMRCEKPLALIDAYYMDDGQALCPAATGISHHISPWGAIEPCPIIQFAKENINDDRHIRDVFVQSEYLSDFRKMSSETTRGCIMLERPDKVKEFVEKHNAPDGTARKTALPELEAMQNRPSQWNRTEQIPEKNWIYKFAKKHFFSDFGAYENLKGD
;
A
#
# COMPACT_ATOMS: atom_id res chain seq x y z
N TYR A 1 20.97 6.31 1.14
CA TYR A 1 19.56 6.49 0.81
C TYR A 1 18.74 6.69 2.08
N ALA A 2 17.57 7.29 1.95
CA ALA A 2 16.57 7.34 3.01
C ALA A 2 15.19 6.89 2.47
N TRP A 3 14.45 6.17 3.29
CA TRP A 3 13.12 5.70 2.95
C TRP A 3 12.11 6.37 3.89
N TYR A 4 11.14 7.07 3.33
CA TYR A 4 10.06 7.71 4.08
C TYR A 4 8.83 6.82 4.11
N HIS A 5 8.43 6.42 5.30
CA HIS A 5 7.18 5.73 5.56
C HIS A 5 6.23 6.65 6.33
N THR A 6 5.00 6.68 5.90
CA THR A 6 3.95 7.31 6.69
C THR A 6 3.63 6.44 7.90
N TYR A 7 3.61 7.05 9.08
CA TYR A 7 3.17 6.37 10.29
C TYR A 7 1.72 5.90 10.16
N ARG A 8 1.44 4.70 10.64
CA ARG A 8 0.12 4.09 10.68
C ARG A 8 -0.16 3.60 12.08
N PRO A 9 -1.26 4.05 12.71
CA PRO A 9 -1.64 3.66 14.06
C PRO A 9 -2.29 2.27 14.03
N VAL A 10 -1.51 1.23 13.78
CA VAL A 10 -1.90 -0.17 13.82
C VAL A 10 -1.15 -0.91 14.92
N GLY A 11 -1.69 -2.03 15.39
CA GLY A 11 -1.12 -2.81 16.47
C GLY A 11 -1.89 -2.63 17.79
N PRO A 12 -1.41 -3.21 18.88
CA PRO A 12 -2.16 -3.31 20.14
C PRO A 12 -2.40 -1.96 20.82
N GLU A 13 -1.53 -0.98 20.62
CA GLU A 13 -1.63 0.36 21.23
C GLU A 13 -1.43 1.47 20.18
N PRO A 14 -2.39 1.69 19.28
CA PRO A 14 -2.25 2.65 18.21
C PRO A 14 -2.31 4.08 18.74
N ASN A 15 -1.33 4.92 18.39
CA ASN A 15 -1.33 6.34 18.76
C ASN A 15 -1.68 7.21 17.54
N GLU A 16 -2.94 7.63 17.49
CA GLU A 16 -3.47 8.44 16.39
C GLU A 16 -2.89 9.87 16.33
N GLN A 17 -2.39 10.40 17.43
CA GLN A 17 -1.80 11.74 17.49
C GLN A 17 -0.50 11.84 16.70
N LEU A 18 0.14 10.71 16.40
CA LEU A 18 1.33 10.64 15.56
C LEU A 18 1.02 10.62 14.06
N CYS A 19 -0.25 10.50 13.67
CA CYS A 19 -0.64 10.58 12.27
C CYS A 19 -0.45 11.99 11.74
N LEU A 20 0.15 12.10 10.56
CA LEU A 20 0.27 13.40 9.89
C LEU A 20 -1.10 13.90 9.43
N THR A 21 -1.33 15.21 9.57
CA THR A 21 -2.49 15.85 8.92
C THR A 21 -2.27 15.94 7.40
N PRO A 22 -3.32 16.17 6.59
CA PRO A 22 -3.18 16.38 5.15
C PRO A 22 -2.16 17.48 4.80
N GLU A 23 -2.15 18.58 5.54
CA GLU A 23 -1.21 19.70 5.32
C GLU A 23 0.23 19.31 5.65
N GLN A 24 0.43 18.47 6.68
CA GLN A 24 1.74 17.94 7.02
C GLN A 24 2.22 16.95 5.95
N GLN A 25 1.35 16.10 5.42
CA GLN A 25 1.68 15.19 4.31
C GLN A 25 2.14 15.96 3.08
N ILE A 26 1.46 17.04 2.71
CA ILE A 26 1.84 17.92 1.61
C ILE A 26 3.24 18.51 1.85
N LYS A 27 3.51 19.00 3.06
CA LYS A 27 4.83 19.55 3.42
C LYS A 27 5.93 18.50 3.31
N VAL A 28 5.69 17.29 3.81
CA VAL A 28 6.64 16.18 3.70
C VAL A 28 6.89 15.82 2.23
N ARG A 29 5.84 15.70 1.42
CA ARG A 29 6.01 15.40 -0.01
C ARG A 29 6.81 16.49 -0.73
N LYS A 30 6.49 17.76 -0.52
CA LYS A 30 7.26 18.89 -1.11
C LYS A 30 8.72 18.87 -0.67
N PHE A 31 8.98 18.59 0.60
CA PHE A 31 10.34 18.44 1.12
C PHE A 31 11.09 17.32 0.40
N VAL A 32 10.51 16.13 0.30
CA VAL A 32 11.13 14.96 -0.36
C VAL A 32 11.46 15.26 -1.82
N VAL A 33 10.52 15.85 -2.57
CA VAL A 33 10.70 16.21 -3.99
C VAL A 33 11.83 17.24 -4.15
N ASN A 34 11.89 18.27 -3.30
CA ASN A 34 12.92 19.27 -3.36
C ASN A 34 14.30 18.70 -3.00
N MET A 35 14.40 17.91 -1.93
CA MET A 35 15.64 17.28 -1.49
C MET A 35 16.27 16.38 -2.57
N ARG A 36 15.46 15.69 -3.36
CA ARG A 36 15.92 14.90 -4.51
C ARG A 36 16.62 15.77 -5.59
N CYS A 37 16.24 17.04 -5.70
CA CYS A 37 16.86 17.97 -6.63
C CYS A 37 18.12 18.63 -6.06
N GLU A 38 18.17 18.82 -4.74
CA GLU A 38 19.22 19.59 -4.07
C GLU A 38 20.40 18.73 -3.58
N LYS A 39 20.13 17.45 -3.30
CA LYS A 39 21.13 16.56 -2.70
C LYS A 39 21.31 15.28 -3.53
N PRO A 40 22.54 14.77 -3.65
CA PRO A 40 22.82 13.49 -4.30
C PRO A 40 22.42 12.32 -3.38
N LEU A 41 21.14 12.29 -2.98
CA LEU A 41 20.59 11.32 -2.03
C LEU A 41 19.33 10.68 -2.62
N ALA A 42 19.30 9.36 -2.68
CA ALA A 42 18.12 8.63 -3.04
C ALA A 42 17.11 8.67 -1.89
N LEU A 43 16.05 9.44 -2.05
CA LEU A 43 14.91 9.50 -1.13
C LEU A 43 13.77 8.68 -1.71
N ILE A 44 13.40 7.59 -1.06
CA ILE A 44 12.34 6.69 -1.51
C ILE A 44 11.04 7.06 -0.81
N ASP A 45 10.00 7.22 -1.60
CA ASP A 45 8.64 7.54 -1.18
C ASP A 45 7.67 6.66 -1.99
N ALA A 46 7.14 5.63 -1.34
CA ALA A 46 6.34 4.61 -2.00
C ALA A 46 4.87 5.02 -2.25
N TYR A 47 4.43 6.15 -1.63
CA TYR A 47 3.02 6.56 -1.68
C TYR A 47 2.64 7.45 -2.86
N TYR A 48 3.59 7.83 -3.71
CA TYR A 48 3.30 8.72 -4.83
C TYR A 48 3.68 8.08 -6.15
N MET A 49 2.78 8.16 -7.10
CA MET A 49 3.02 7.76 -8.49
C MET A 49 3.95 8.76 -9.18
N ASP A 50 4.38 8.45 -10.40
CA ASP A 50 5.27 9.32 -11.19
C ASP A 50 4.61 10.64 -11.59
N ASP A 51 3.28 10.65 -11.74
CA ASP A 51 2.46 11.84 -11.99
C ASP A 51 2.23 12.71 -10.74
N GLY A 52 2.64 12.23 -9.55
CA GLY A 52 2.49 12.94 -8.29
C GLY A 52 1.17 12.71 -7.57
N GLN A 53 0.35 11.80 -8.03
CA GLN A 53 -0.83 11.37 -7.27
C GLN A 53 -0.41 10.42 -6.13
N ALA A 54 -1.05 10.58 -4.98
CA ALA A 54 -0.89 9.61 -3.90
C ALA A 54 -1.69 8.32 -4.22
N LEU A 55 -1.09 7.18 -3.94
CA LEU A 55 -1.75 5.89 -4.02
C LEU A 55 -1.10 4.90 -3.04
N CYS A 56 -1.92 4.13 -2.35
CA CYS A 56 -1.44 3.09 -1.45
C CYS A 56 -0.56 2.08 -2.19
N PRO A 57 0.64 1.75 -1.71
CA PRO A 57 1.50 0.74 -2.34
C PRO A 57 0.82 -0.62 -2.52
N ALA A 58 -0.07 -1.01 -1.62
CA ALA A 58 -0.86 -2.24 -1.75
C ALA A 58 -1.85 -2.19 -2.95
N ALA A 59 -2.32 -0.98 -3.30
CA ALA A 59 -3.17 -0.78 -4.48
C ALA A 59 -2.39 -0.81 -5.79
N THR A 60 -1.09 -0.50 -5.75
CA THR A 60 -0.22 -0.56 -6.94
C THR A 60 0.37 -1.93 -7.19
N GLY A 61 0.34 -2.83 -6.20
CA GLY A 61 1.01 -4.13 -6.28
C GLY A 61 2.54 -4.06 -6.25
N ILE A 62 3.13 -2.92 -5.89
CA ILE A 62 4.60 -2.72 -5.81
C ILE A 62 5.25 -3.67 -4.82
N SER A 63 4.54 -4.02 -3.77
CA SER A 63 5.03 -4.92 -2.75
C SER A 63 3.92 -5.80 -2.22
N HIS A 64 4.28 -7.01 -1.90
CA HIS A 64 3.48 -7.95 -1.15
C HIS A 64 4.23 -8.32 0.12
N HIS A 65 3.53 -8.86 1.09
CA HIS A 65 4.13 -9.36 2.30
C HIS A 65 4.03 -10.89 2.32
N ILE A 66 5.09 -11.54 2.74
CA ILE A 66 5.07 -12.98 3.02
C ILE A 66 5.25 -13.13 4.52
N SER A 67 4.24 -13.66 5.17
CA SER A 67 4.27 -13.87 6.61
C SER A 67 5.30 -14.95 7.00
N PRO A 68 5.70 -15.05 8.29
CA PRO A 68 6.58 -16.12 8.76
C PRO A 68 6.03 -17.53 8.51
N TRP A 69 4.74 -17.67 8.26
CA TRP A 69 4.08 -18.96 7.95
C TRP A 69 3.81 -19.14 6.45
N GLY A 70 4.40 -18.28 5.62
CA GLY A 70 4.31 -18.38 4.17
C GLY A 70 3.05 -17.81 3.56
N ALA A 71 2.14 -17.21 4.32
CA ALA A 71 0.95 -16.55 3.77
C ALA A 71 1.32 -15.37 2.89
N ILE A 72 0.72 -15.27 1.69
CA ILE A 72 0.97 -14.20 0.71
C ILE A 72 -0.08 -13.13 0.90
N GLU A 73 0.31 -12.04 1.54
CA GLU A 73 -0.58 -10.96 1.99
C GLU A 73 -0.44 -9.71 1.10
N PRO A 74 -1.52 -8.92 0.91
CA PRO A 74 -1.47 -7.69 0.11
C PRO A 74 -0.47 -6.66 0.64
N CYS A 75 -0.31 -6.57 1.96
CA CYS A 75 0.70 -5.73 2.62
C CYS A 75 0.90 -6.19 4.07
N PRO A 76 1.98 -5.75 4.75
CA PRO A 76 2.32 -6.26 6.09
C PRO A 76 1.30 -5.92 7.19
N ILE A 77 0.37 -5.00 6.94
CA ILE A 77 -0.68 -4.66 7.92
C ILE A 77 -2.04 -5.28 7.60
N ILE A 78 -2.18 -5.93 6.45
CA ILE A 78 -3.38 -6.67 6.06
C ILE A 78 -3.04 -8.15 6.12
N GLN A 79 -3.20 -8.71 7.29
CA GLN A 79 -2.73 -10.04 7.66
C GLN A 79 -3.76 -11.13 7.32
N PHE A 80 -4.33 -11.04 6.12
CA PHE A 80 -5.25 -12.01 5.55
C PHE A 80 -4.75 -12.46 4.18
N ALA A 81 -4.80 -13.73 3.90
CA ALA A 81 -4.30 -14.30 2.65
C ALA A 81 -5.12 -15.50 2.20
N LYS A 82 -5.14 -15.76 0.91
CA LYS A 82 -5.74 -16.96 0.29
C LYS A 82 -4.69 -17.97 -0.14
N GLU A 83 -3.51 -17.50 -0.46
CA GLU A 83 -2.41 -18.29 -1.00
C GLU A 83 -1.23 -18.34 -0.04
N ASN A 84 -0.44 -19.39 -0.16
CA ASN A 84 0.76 -19.62 0.63
C ASN A 84 1.95 -20.00 -0.27
N ILE A 85 3.16 -19.62 0.11
CA ILE A 85 4.37 -19.98 -0.63
C ILE A 85 4.63 -21.49 -0.66
N ASN A 86 4.00 -22.25 0.24
CA ASN A 86 4.09 -23.70 0.29
C ASN A 86 3.04 -24.41 -0.59
N ASP A 87 2.16 -23.66 -1.25
CA ASP A 87 1.24 -24.20 -2.24
C ASP A 87 2.03 -24.65 -3.49
N ASP A 88 1.48 -25.59 -4.27
CA ASP A 88 2.15 -26.13 -5.47
C ASP A 88 2.34 -25.11 -6.59
N ARG A 89 1.92 -23.86 -6.41
CA ARG A 89 2.03 -22.79 -7.39
C ARG A 89 3.35 -22.03 -7.24
N HIS A 90 3.98 -21.70 -8.36
CA HIS A 90 5.15 -20.83 -8.34
C HIS A 90 4.76 -19.42 -7.84
N ILE A 91 5.54 -18.84 -6.95
CA ILE A 91 5.24 -17.55 -6.30
C ILE A 91 4.98 -16.40 -7.29
N ARG A 92 5.70 -16.38 -8.41
CA ARG A 92 5.47 -15.40 -9.49
C ARG A 92 4.06 -15.53 -10.05
N ASP A 93 3.59 -16.77 -10.26
CA ASP A 93 2.26 -17.01 -10.82
C ASP A 93 1.17 -16.59 -9.83
N VAL A 94 1.42 -16.75 -8.53
CA VAL A 94 0.53 -16.21 -7.50
C VAL A 94 0.44 -14.70 -7.60
N PHE A 95 1.56 -13.98 -7.66
CA PHE A 95 1.54 -12.51 -7.74
C PHE A 95 0.83 -11.97 -8.98
N VAL A 96 0.93 -12.68 -10.10
CA VAL A 96 0.34 -12.27 -11.37
C VAL A 96 -1.11 -12.70 -11.53
N GLN A 97 -1.47 -13.90 -11.03
CA GLN A 97 -2.74 -14.56 -11.35
C GLN A 97 -3.68 -14.70 -10.15
N SER A 98 -3.27 -14.28 -8.96
CA SER A 98 -4.15 -14.34 -7.79
C SER A 98 -5.35 -13.40 -7.95
N GLU A 99 -6.55 -13.98 -7.99
CA GLU A 99 -7.80 -13.23 -7.98
C GLU A 99 -7.93 -12.40 -6.69
N TYR A 100 -7.54 -12.97 -5.54
CA TYR A 100 -7.56 -12.29 -4.26
C TYR A 100 -6.69 -11.02 -4.27
N LEU A 101 -5.43 -11.12 -4.72
CA LEU A 101 -4.53 -9.97 -4.79
C LEU A 101 -4.99 -8.95 -5.83
N SER A 102 -5.52 -9.40 -6.97
CA SER A 102 -6.05 -8.55 -8.02
C SER A 102 -7.28 -7.77 -7.55
N ASP A 103 -8.25 -8.45 -6.97
CA ASP A 103 -9.46 -7.84 -6.42
C ASP A 103 -9.15 -6.87 -5.29
N PHE A 104 -8.16 -7.22 -4.43
CA PHE A 104 -7.70 -6.31 -3.39
C PHE A 104 -7.13 -5.01 -3.96
N ARG A 105 -6.26 -5.11 -4.98
CA ARG A 105 -5.68 -3.93 -5.66
C ARG A 105 -6.78 -3.05 -6.24
N LYS A 106 -7.72 -3.66 -6.95
CA LYS A 106 -8.86 -2.95 -7.55
C LYS A 106 -9.68 -2.23 -6.48
N MET A 107 -10.16 -2.95 -5.48
CA MET A 107 -10.94 -2.39 -4.38
C MET A 107 -10.20 -1.24 -3.68
N SER A 108 -8.91 -1.42 -3.38
CA SER A 108 -8.11 -0.41 -2.71
C SER A 108 -7.91 0.85 -3.56
N SER A 109 -7.60 0.71 -4.85
CA SER A 109 -7.39 1.84 -5.77
C SER A 109 -8.66 2.65 -6.03
N GLU A 110 -9.80 1.99 -6.07
CA GLU A 110 -11.10 2.64 -6.27
C GLU A 110 -11.62 3.35 -5.00
N THR A 111 -11.21 2.85 -3.82
CA THR A 111 -11.75 3.30 -2.54
C THR A 111 -10.98 4.48 -1.95
N THR A 112 -9.63 4.44 -1.97
CA THR A 112 -8.81 5.44 -1.27
C THR A 112 -7.53 5.78 -2.03
N ARG A 113 -6.92 6.90 -1.67
CA ARG A 113 -5.56 7.28 -2.08
C ARG A 113 -4.53 7.04 -0.98
N GLY A 114 -4.98 6.88 0.25
CA GLY A 114 -4.14 6.59 1.39
C GLY A 114 -4.15 5.12 1.78
N CYS A 115 -3.93 4.85 3.06
CA CYS A 115 -3.95 3.50 3.60
C CYS A 115 -5.38 3.01 3.79
N ILE A 116 -5.82 2.06 2.97
CA ILE A 116 -7.19 1.53 3.04
C ILE A 116 -7.50 0.93 4.41
N MET A 117 -6.52 0.31 5.06
CA MET A 117 -6.69 -0.26 6.41
C MET A 117 -7.06 0.79 7.45
N LEU A 118 -6.59 2.04 7.29
CA LEU A 118 -6.89 3.14 8.22
C LEU A 118 -8.14 3.90 7.81
N GLU A 119 -8.31 4.12 6.52
CA GLU A 119 -9.37 4.98 6.02
C GLU A 119 -10.70 4.26 5.90
N ARG A 120 -10.66 2.99 5.48
CA ARG A 120 -11.84 2.20 5.20
C ARG A 120 -11.68 0.73 5.68
N PRO A 121 -11.44 0.51 6.99
CA PRO A 121 -11.40 -0.84 7.55
C PRO A 121 -12.71 -1.61 7.30
N ASP A 122 -13.85 -0.92 7.19
CA ASP A 122 -15.12 -1.52 6.79
C ASP A 122 -15.03 -2.24 5.44
N LYS A 123 -14.37 -1.62 4.44
CA LYS A 123 -14.19 -2.23 3.13
C LYS A 123 -13.19 -3.38 3.14
N VAL A 124 -12.17 -3.29 3.99
CA VAL A 124 -11.23 -4.41 4.17
C VAL A 124 -11.95 -5.60 4.81
N LYS A 125 -12.82 -5.37 5.80
CA LYS A 125 -13.63 -6.42 6.42
C LYS A 125 -14.56 -7.08 5.40
N GLU A 126 -15.37 -6.30 4.68
CA GLU A 126 -16.26 -6.81 3.62
C GLU A 126 -15.49 -7.68 2.60
N PHE A 127 -14.29 -7.22 2.22
CA PHE A 127 -13.44 -7.92 1.28
C PHE A 127 -12.92 -9.25 1.82
N VAL A 128 -12.40 -9.26 3.04
CA VAL A 128 -11.87 -10.45 3.71
C VAL A 128 -12.96 -11.51 3.88
N GLU A 129 -14.16 -11.09 4.29
CA GLU A 129 -15.32 -11.97 4.45
C GLU A 129 -15.80 -12.53 3.11
N LYS A 130 -15.93 -11.68 2.08
CA LYS A 130 -16.31 -12.09 0.72
C LYS A 130 -15.39 -13.17 0.16
N HIS A 131 -14.10 -13.03 0.37
CA HIS A 131 -13.10 -13.97 -0.13
C HIS A 131 -12.85 -15.15 0.81
N ASN A 132 -13.49 -15.19 1.99
CA ASN A 132 -13.20 -16.17 3.04
C ASN A 132 -11.69 -16.27 3.30
N ALA A 133 -11.02 -15.11 3.37
CA ALA A 133 -9.58 -15.07 3.54
C ALA A 133 -9.21 -15.34 5.00
N PRO A 134 -8.43 -16.39 5.29
CA PRO A 134 -8.08 -16.72 6.67
C PRO A 134 -7.15 -15.67 7.29
N ASP A 135 -7.29 -15.49 8.59
CA ASP A 135 -6.37 -14.73 9.43
C ASP A 135 -4.98 -15.39 9.42
N GLY A 136 -4.00 -14.69 8.86
CA GLY A 136 -2.60 -15.10 8.74
C GLY A 136 -1.80 -14.96 10.04
N THR A 137 -2.35 -14.32 11.08
CA THR A 137 -1.62 -14.10 12.33
C THR A 137 -1.53 -15.34 13.20
N ALA A 138 -0.46 -15.45 14.00
CA ALA A 138 -0.36 -16.52 15.00
C ALA A 138 -1.41 -16.36 16.12
N ARG A 139 -1.75 -15.10 16.43
CA ARG A 139 -2.72 -14.77 17.50
C ARG A 139 -4.16 -15.05 17.11
N LYS A 140 -4.47 -15.10 15.82
CA LYS A 140 -5.85 -15.20 15.28
C LYS A 140 -6.77 -14.09 15.77
N THR A 141 -6.22 -12.87 15.90
CA THR A 141 -6.91 -11.68 16.38
C THR A 141 -7.10 -10.60 15.32
N ALA A 142 -6.63 -10.83 14.09
CA ALA A 142 -6.68 -9.82 13.04
C ALA A 142 -8.13 -9.42 12.67
N LEU A 143 -9.07 -10.35 12.66
CA LEU A 143 -10.47 -10.03 12.35
C LEU A 143 -11.13 -9.23 13.48
N PRO A 144 -11.08 -9.61 14.76
CA PRO A 144 -11.55 -8.77 15.87
C PRO A 144 -10.88 -7.39 15.92
N GLU A 145 -9.58 -7.30 15.65
CA GLU A 145 -8.86 -6.03 15.58
C GLU A 145 -9.39 -5.14 14.45
N LEU A 146 -9.62 -5.73 13.28
CA LEU A 146 -10.22 -5.03 12.15
C LEU A 146 -11.64 -4.54 12.44
N GLU A 147 -12.46 -5.34 13.11
CA GLU A 147 -13.82 -5.00 13.51
C GLU A 147 -13.87 -3.85 14.52
N ALA A 148 -12.85 -3.71 15.36
CA ALA A 148 -12.75 -2.62 16.33
C ALA A 148 -12.32 -1.28 15.68
N MET A 149 -11.79 -1.31 14.46
CA MET A 149 -11.33 -0.10 13.76
C MET A 149 -12.51 0.73 13.24
N GLN A 150 -12.33 2.04 13.21
CA GLN A 150 -13.31 2.97 12.67
C GLN A 150 -12.79 3.62 11.39
N ASN A 151 -13.71 3.92 10.47
CA ASN A 151 -13.41 4.67 9.26
C ASN A 151 -12.88 6.07 9.60
N ARG A 152 -11.89 6.52 8.82
CA ARG A 152 -11.24 7.82 9.00
C ARG A 152 -11.16 8.59 7.70
N PRO A 153 -11.11 9.93 7.76
CA PRO A 153 -10.83 10.75 6.59
C PRO A 153 -9.46 10.40 6.00
N SER A 154 -9.35 10.48 4.68
CA SER A 154 -8.05 10.29 4.02
C SER A 154 -7.06 11.40 4.39
N GLN A 155 -5.81 11.01 4.61
CA GLN A 155 -4.70 11.94 4.75
C GLN A 155 -4.25 12.53 3.40
N TRP A 156 -4.75 12.00 2.29
CA TRP A 156 -4.42 12.45 0.94
C TRP A 156 -5.66 12.92 0.19
N ASN A 157 -5.57 14.11 -0.39
CA ASN A 157 -6.60 14.61 -1.26
C ASN A 157 -6.50 13.93 -2.63
N ARG A 158 -7.63 13.41 -3.14
CA ARG A 158 -7.69 12.76 -4.48
C ARG A 158 -7.34 13.69 -5.62
N THR A 159 -7.57 14.97 -5.46
CA THR A 159 -7.33 15.98 -6.50
C THR A 159 -5.94 16.61 -6.41
N GLU A 160 -5.18 16.31 -5.36
CA GLU A 160 -3.87 16.91 -5.17
C GLU A 160 -2.80 16.10 -5.88
N GLN A 161 -2.02 16.79 -6.70
CA GLN A 161 -0.87 16.26 -7.40
C GLN A 161 0.36 17.05 -7.00
N ILE A 162 1.39 16.35 -6.54
CA ILE A 162 2.71 16.94 -6.26
C ILE A 162 3.73 16.19 -7.11
N PRO A 163 3.91 16.62 -8.37
CA PRO A 163 4.72 15.89 -9.34
C PRO A 163 6.20 15.86 -8.94
N GLU A 164 6.84 14.79 -9.35
CA GLU A 164 8.28 14.63 -9.20
C GLU A 164 9.03 15.65 -10.07
N LYS A 165 10.05 16.30 -9.51
CA LYS A 165 10.89 17.30 -10.19
C LYS A 165 12.20 16.70 -10.70
N ASN A 166 12.74 15.71 -9.98
CA ASN A 166 13.98 15.04 -10.37
C ASN A 166 13.71 14.06 -11.51
N TRP A 167 14.27 14.34 -12.69
CA TRP A 167 14.02 13.55 -13.90
C TRP A 167 14.56 12.12 -13.81
N ILE A 168 15.69 11.91 -13.12
CA ILE A 168 16.27 10.57 -12.93
C ILE A 168 15.33 9.72 -12.07
N TYR A 169 14.85 10.30 -10.96
CA TYR A 169 13.93 9.61 -10.08
C TYR A 169 12.59 9.33 -10.75
N LYS A 170 12.09 10.28 -11.54
CA LYS A 170 10.87 10.10 -12.33
C LYS A 170 11.02 8.97 -13.34
N PHE A 171 12.14 8.95 -14.05
CA PHE A 171 12.48 7.89 -15.00
C PHE A 171 12.58 6.52 -14.30
N ALA A 172 13.34 6.46 -13.18
CA ALA A 172 13.47 5.24 -12.40
C ALA A 172 12.10 4.74 -11.91
N LYS A 173 11.26 5.64 -11.39
CA LYS A 173 9.94 5.28 -10.89
C LYS A 173 9.05 4.73 -12.00
N LYS A 174 9.07 5.34 -13.18
CA LYS A 174 8.27 4.93 -14.32
C LYS A 174 8.72 3.59 -14.91
N HIS A 175 10.02 3.33 -14.99
CA HIS A 175 10.57 2.18 -15.71
C HIS A 175 11.01 1.03 -14.82
N PHE A 176 11.52 1.31 -13.62
CA PHE A 176 11.99 0.27 -12.71
C PHE A 176 10.95 -0.18 -11.70
N PHE A 177 10.04 0.70 -11.32
CA PHE A 177 8.98 0.34 -10.37
C PHE A 177 7.66 -0.05 -11.04
N SER A 178 7.45 0.32 -12.30
CA SER A 178 6.26 -0.06 -13.08
C SER A 178 6.44 -1.35 -13.86
N ASP A 179 7.66 -1.70 -14.26
CA ASP A 179 7.93 -2.82 -15.18
C ASP A 179 8.17 -4.17 -14.51
N PHE A 180 7.93 -4.29 -13.21
CA PHE A 180 7.99 -5.60 -12.54
C PHE A 180 6.77 -6.48 -12.88
N GLY A 181 6.22 -6.40 -14.08
CA GLY A 181 5.25 -7.35 -14.63
C GLY A 181 3.95 -7.58 -13.85
N ALA A 182 3.94 -7.23 -12.56
CA ALA A 182 2.75 -7.22 -11.72
C ALA A 182 1.82 -6.02 -12.00
N TYR A 183 2.28 -5.09 -12.82
CA TYR A 183 1.65 -3.79 -13.09
C TYR A 183 0.97 -3.68 -14.44
N GLU A 184 1.25 -4.56 -15.37
CA GLU A 184 0.64 -4.51 -16.72
C GLU A 184 -0.88 -4.62 -16.66
N ASN A 185 -1.41 -5.26 -15.63
CA ASN A 185 -2.85 -5.42 -15.44
C ASN A 185 -3.54 -4.20 -14.80
N LEU A 186 -2.80 -3.19 -14.34
CA LEU A 186 -3.38 -1.93 -13.83
C LEU A 186 -3.52 -0.85 -14.90
N LYS A 187 -2.99 -1.08 -16.10
CA LYS A 187 -3.20 -0.28 -17.30
C LYS A 187 -4.34 -0.82 -18.16
N GLY A 188 -5.20 -1.63 -17.57
CA GLY A 188 -6.40 -2.11 -18.22
C GLY A 188 -7.40 -0.96 -18.39
N ASP A 189 -7.66 -0.65 -19.65
CA ASP A 189 -8.78 0.06 -20.31
C ASP A 189 -9.17 1.44 -19.78
#